data_c97924f4b5b221b95d09c901d9fc03c8
#
_entry.id   c97924f4b5b221b95d09c901d9fc03c8
#
_cell.length_a   1.000
_cell.length_b   1.000
_cell.length_c   1.000
_cell.angle_alpha   90.00
_cell.angle_beta   90.00
_cell.angle_gamma   90.00
#
_symmetry.space_group_name_H-M   'P 1'
#
loop_
_entity.id
_entity.type
_entity.pdbx_description
1 polymer ?
#
loop_
_entity_poly.entity_id
_entity_poly.type
_entity_poly.pdbx_seq_one_letter_code
_entity_poly.pdbx_strand_id
1 'polypeptide(L)'
;MAAFAGQYLDSLLCYGSAVGEVVLDHDREKLLGLYLPPLSHLSFQQGSSPLEAVICVGEGRDRRPLPCPELILFTALHPAPGEITGQSLLSGLPAISRVLLQIYSAIGKNFERMGNLRYAVTYRPTPGDGTDAAAVANEISREWSTAMQAAAEGEIRDFVAVGDVDIRVIGADNQFIATEVPVRQLLEQIVAKLGLPPFLLGLSWSSTERMSSQQSDLLTGELESYRRLLTPVLAKIAGLYLRSQGFAPEVAVEWAPISLQDETEEATARLTRAKAEELERKLAHEAKQEGTA
;
A
#
# COMPACT_ATOMS: atom_id res chain seq x y z
N MET A 1 20.23 1.31 -15.60
CA MET A 1 19.10 2.21 -15.87
C MET A 1 17.78 1.72 -15.23
N ALA A 2 17.26 0.54 -15.60
CA ALA A 2 15.97 0.06 -15.08
C ALA A 2 15.91 -0.05 -13.54
N ALA A 3 16.92 -0.64 -12.89
CA ALA A 3 16.99 -0.74 -11.43
C ALA A 3 16.99 0.64 -10.75
N PHE A 4 17.75 1.60 -11.29
CA PHE A 4 17.77 2.97 -10.79
C PHE A 4 16.39 3.63 -10.94
N ALA A 5 15.76 3.50 -12.10
CA ALA A 5 14.42 4.09 -12.33
C ALA A 5 13.38 3.52 -11.36
N GLY A 6 13.41 2.20 -11.09
CA GLY A 6 12.55 1.57 -10.08
C GLY A 6 12.79 2.14 -8.69
N GLN A 7 14.03 2.15 -8.20
CA GLN A 7 14.38 2.71 -6.89
C GLN A 7 14.07 4.21 -6.77
N TYR A 8 14.25 4.96 -7.85
CA TYR A 8 13.92 6.38 -7.90
C TYR A 8 12.41 6.60 -7.77
N LEU A 9 11.61 5.79 -8.47
CA LEU A 9 10.15 5.81 -8.37
C LEU A 9 9.69 5.38 -6.97
N ASP A 10 10.28 4.33 -6.39
CA ASP A 10 9.99 3.90 -5.02
C ASP A 10 10.23 5.03 -4.01
N SER A 11 11.36 5.73 -4.14
CA SER A 11 11.66 6.90 -3.31
C SER A 11 10.62 8.00 -3.49
N LEU A 12 10.24 8.29 -4.74
CA LEU A 12 9.26 9.31 -5.07
C LEU A 12 7.88 9.00 -4.46
N LEU A 13 7.42 7.77 -4.56
CA LEU A 13 6.11 7.34 -4.04
C LEU A 13 6.10 7.25 -2.50
N CYS A 14 7.18 6.69 -1.92
CA CYS A 14 7.25 6.48 -0.47
C CYS A 14 7.51 7.76 0.32
N TYR A 15 8.35 8.66 -0.21
CA TYR A 15 8.79 9.86 0.51
C TYR A 15 8.25 11.16 -0.09
N GLY A 16 7.61 11.10 -1.25
CA GLY A 16 7.13 12.28 -1.96
C GLY A 16 8.20 13.01 -2.76
N SER A 17 9.47 12.60 -2.62
CA SER A 17 10.60 13.21 -3.33
C SER A 17 11.62 12.14 -3.66
N ALA A 18 12.32 12.32 -4.76
CA ALA A 18 13.44 11.48 -5.13
C ALA A 18 14.63 12.34 -5.54
N VAL A 19 15.82 11.95 -5.08
CA VAL A 19 17.09 12.57 -5.44
C VAL A 19 17.98 11.48 -6.01
N GLY A 20 18.60 11.73 -7.16
CA GLY A 20 19.60 10.88 -7.75
C GLY A 20 20.81 11.69 -8.15
N GLU A 21 21.93 11.03 -8.27
CA GLU A 21 23.20 11.62 -8.72
C GLU A 21 23.74 10.84 -9.92
N VAL A 22 24.17 11.57 -10.92
CA VAL A 22 24.93 11.02 -12.05
C VAL A 22 26.39 11.05 -11.69
N VAL A 23 26.99 9.88 -11.47
CA VAL A 23 28.39 9.76 -11.07
C VAL A 23 29.25 9.68 -12.32
N LEU A 24 30.21 10.63 -12.43
CA LEU A 24 31.18 10.68 -13.50
C LEU A 24 32.57 10.21 -12.98
N ASP A 25 33.45 9.87 -13.88
CA ASP A 25 34.87 9.63 -13.58
C ASP A 25 35.56 10.90 -13.11
N HIS A 26 36.84 10.74 -12.67
CA HIS A 26 37.66 11.86 -12.17
C HIS A 26 37.83 12.97 -13.18
N ASP A 27 37.98 12.62 -14.45
CA ASP A 27 38.17 13.55 -15.56
C ASP A 27 36.86 14.11 -16.12
N ARG A 28 35.72 13.65 -15.58
CA ARG A 28 34.33 13.99 -15.99
C ARG A 28 34.01 13.64 -17.44
N GLU A 29 34.78 12.72 -18.02
CA GLU A 29 34.60 12.30 -19.42
C GLU A 29 33.60 11.11 -19.54
N LYS A 30 33.55 10.26 -18.50
CA LYS A 30 32.72 9.04 -18.58
C LYS A 30 31.70 8.96 -17.44
N LEU A 31 30.51 8.50 -17.76
CA LEU A 31 29.48 8.17 -16.79
C LEU A 31 29.83 6.81 -16.17
N LEU A 32 30.12 6.78 -14.86
CA LEU A 32 30.43 5.58 -14.10
C LEU A 32 29.17 4.88 -13.59
N GLY A 33 28.17 5.65 -13.19
CA GLY A 33 26.97 5.08 -12.63
C GLY A 33 25.93 6.11 -12.23
N LEU A 34 24.86 5.59 -11.64
CA LEU A 34 23.77 6.36 -11.06
C LEU A 34 23.66 5.98 -9.58
N TYR A 35 23.56 6.95 -8.71
CA TYR A 35 23.50 6.77 -7.27
C TYR A 35 22.22 7.38 -6.71
N LEU A 36 21.58 6.69 -5.78
CA LEU A 36 20.45 7.20 -5.00
C LEU A 36 20.91 7.39 -3.55
N PRO A 37 21.11 8.62 -3.10
CA PRO A 37 21.43 8.89 -1.70
C PRO A 37 20.18 8.69 -0.82
N PRO A 38 20.34 8.22 0.44
CA PRO A 38 19.26 8.21 1.41
C PRO A 38 18.74 9.63 1.66
N LEU A 39 17.44 9.84 1.50
CA LEU A 39 16.81 11.17 1.69
C LEU A 39 16.98 11.69 3.13
N SER A 40 17.14 10.81 4.11
CA SER A 40 17.42 11.17 5.50
C SER A 40 18.73 11.96 5.70
N HIS A 41 19.67 11.85 4.77
CA HIS A 41 20.94 12.59 4.81
C HIS A 41 20.90 13.90 4.04
N LEU A 42 19.77 14.19 3.40
CA LEU A 42 19.58 15.37 2.58
C LEU A 42 18.64 16.36 3.24
N SER A 43 18.82 17.63 2.93
CA SER A 43 17.88 18.68 3.28
C SER A 43 17.61 19.55 2.08
N PHE A 44 16.40 20.07 1.98
CA PHE A 44 15.93 20.88 0.87
C PHE A 44 15.79 22.32 1.31
N GLN A 45 16.31 23.24 0.54
CA GLN A 45 16.21 24.66 0.77
C GLN A 45 15.75 25.37 -0.50
N GLN A 46 15.01 26.44 -0.32
CA GLN A 46 14.68 27.33 -1.42
C GLN A 46 15.92 28.14 -1.81
N GLY A 47 16.23 28.17 -3.10
CA GLY A 47 17.32 28.95 -3.62
C GLY A 47 17.00 30.45 -3.72
N SER A 48 17.70 31.14 -4.58
CA SER A 48 17.50 32.58 -4.85
C SER A 48 16.17 32.87 -5.54
N SER A 49 15.59 31.89 -6.22
CA SER A 49 14.28 31.93 -6.86
C SER A 49 13.30 30.98 -6.18
N PRO A 50 11.99 31.32 -6.11
CA PRO A 50 10.95 30.40 -5.65
C PRO A 50 10.89 29.07 -6.43
N LEU A 51 11.43 29.03 -7.64
CA LEU A 51 11.47 27.86 -8.51
C LEU A 51 12.74 27.02 -8.35
N GLU A 52 13.70 27.49 -7.55
CA GLU A 52 14.99 26.84 -7.39
C GLU A 52 15.04 26.05 -6.11
N ALA A 53 15.22 24.73 -6.22
CA ALA A 53 15.47 23.84 -5.11
C ALA A 53 16.98 23.60 -4.93
N VAL A 54 17.51 23.96 -3.77
CA VAL A 54 18.90 23.67 -3.40
C VAL A 54 18.91 22.48 -2.48
N ILE A 55 19.59 21.41 -2.92
CA ILE A 55 19.72 20.19 -2.16
C ILE A 55 21.04 20.25 -1.40
N CYS A 56 20.97 20.03 -0.08
CA CYS A 56 22.10 20.13 0.82
C CYS A 56 22.33 18.81 1.55
N VAL A 57 23.58 18.54 1.90
CA VAL A 57 24.01 17.43 2.76
C VAL A 57 24.49 17.99 4.10
N GLY A 58 24.34 17.20 5.17
CA GLY A 58 24.70 17.57 6.53
C GLY A 58 23.54 18.16 7.34
N GLU A 59 23.76 18.32 8.64
CA GLU A 59 22.77 18.79 9.59
C GLU A 59 23.16 20.14 10.24
N GLY A 60 22.17 20.93 10.60
CA GLY A 60 22.37 22.15 11.36
C GLY A 60 23.30 23.17 10.68
N ARG A 61 24.43 23.51 11.35
CA ARG A 61 25.42 24.49 10.87
C ARG A 61 26.37 23.94 9.82
N ASP A 62 26.51 22.61 9.71
CA ASP A 62 27.39 21.96 8.76
C ASP A 62 26.71 21.63 7.42
N ARG A 63 25.52 22.16 7.23
CA ARG A 63 24.75 21.99 6.01
C ARG A 63 25.44 22.68 4.83
N ARG A 64 25.71 21.89 3.78
CA ARG A 64 26.39 22.36 2.56
C ARG A 64 25.58 21.97 1.33
N PRO A 65 25.41 22.86 0.35
CA PRO A 65 24.83 22.52 -0.93
C PRO A 65 25.61 21.37 -1.60
N LEU A 66 24.89 20.47 -2.26
CA LEU A 66 25.53 19.44 -3.06
C LEU A 66 26.35 20.11 -4.19
N PRO A 67 27.60 19.65 -4.41
CA PRO A 67 28.40 20.12 -5.53
C PRO A 67 27.77 19.64 -6.84
N CYS A 68 28.04 20.37 -7.94
CA CYS A 68 27.60 19.98 -9.27
C CYS A 68 26.10 19.74 -9.41
N PRO A 69 25.25 20.75 -9.15
CA PRO A 69 23.79 20.61 -9.22
C PRO A 69 23.29 20.13 -10.59
N GLU A 70 24.08 20.32 -11.64
CA GLU A 70 23.81 19.83 -12.99
C GLU A 70 23.79 18.29 -13.08
N LEU A 71 24.48 17.60 -12.18
CA LEU A 71 24.52 16.13 -12.09
C LEU A 71 23.44 15.56 -11.15
N ILE A 72 22.76 16.44 -10.41
CA ILE A 72 21.72 16.03 -9.48
C ILE A 72 20.37 15.93 -10.22
N LEU A 73 19.69 14.84 -9.98
CA LEU A 73 18.34 14.54 -10.44
C LEU A 73 17.41 14.78 -9.26
N PHE A 74 16.38 15.60 -9.42
CA PHE A 74 15.41 15.87 -8.37
C PHE A 74 14.01 15.87 -8.95
N THR A 75 13.10 15.20 -8.24
CA THR A 75 11.66 15.20 -8.56
C THR A 75 10.86 15.23 -7.27
N ALA A 76 9.82 16.05 -7.25
CA ALA A 76 8.84 16.13 -6.17
C ALA A 76 7.47 15.64 -6.67
N LEU A 77 6.81 14.80 -5.87
CA LEU A 77 5.48 14.27 -6.15
C LEU A 77 4.43 15.20 -5.53
N HIS A 78 3.58 15.80 -6.37
CA HIS A 78 2.48 16.68 -5.94
C HIS A 78 2.89 17.68 -4.84
N PRO A 79 3.93 18.51 -5.04
CA PRO A 79 4.32 19.49 -4.05
C PRO A 79 3.17 20.47 -3.78
N ALA A 80 2.97 20.82 -2.52
CA ALA A 80 2.01 21.87 -2.17
C ALA A 80 2.50 23.25 -2.71
N PRO A 81 1.61 24.19 -2.96
CA PRO A 81 2.02 25.52 -3.42
C PRO A 81 3.04 26.14 -2.46
N GLY A 82 4.22 26.51 -3.00
CA GLY A 82 5.34 27.08 -2.23
C GLY A 82 6.25 26.06 -1.54
N GLU A 83 5.94 24.78 -1.61
CA GLU A 83 6.79 23.70 -1.08
C GLU A 83 7.75 23.16 -2.15
N ILE A 84 8.98 22.86 -1.74
CA ILE A 84 9.99 22.28 -2.60
C ILE A 84 9.83 20.75 -2.66
N THR A 85 9.53 20.16 -1.51
CA THR A 85 9.36 18.71 -1.36
C THR A 85 7.94 18.29 -1.69
N GLY A 86 7.80 17.12 -2.29
CA GLY A 86 6.50 16.54 -2.57
C GLY A 86 5.89 15.83 -1.38
N GLN A 87 4.69 15.33 -1.59
CA GLN A 87 3.92 14.58 -0.59
C GLN A 87 3.98 13.09 -0.89
N SER A 88 4.31 12.30 0.14
CA SER A 88 4.27 10.84 0.04
C SER A 88 2.86 10.35 -0.30
N LEU A 89 2.77 9.40 -1.23
CA LEU A 89 1.53 8.70 -1.52
C LEU A 89 0.98 7.98 -0.27
N LEU A 90 1.89 7.53 0.60
CA LEU A 90 1.57 6.80 1.83
C LEU A 90 1.19 7.73 3.00
N SER A 91 1.22 9.07 2.81
CA SER A 91 0.86 10.02 3.87
C SER A 91 -0.57 9.78 4.35
N GLY A 92 -0.76 9.72 5.69
CA GLY A 92 -2.06 9.41 6.31
C GLY A 92 -2.34 7.92 6.52
N LEU A 93 -1.72 7.01 5.76
CA LEU A 93 -1.89 5.56 5.96
C LEU A 93 -1.43 5.06 7.34
N PRO A 94 -0.38 5.58 7.99
CA PRO A 94 0.05 5.10 9.30
C PRO A 94 -1.04 5.16 10.37
N ALA A 95 -1.91 6.17 10.35
CA ALA A 95 -3.02 6.29 11.30
C ALA A 95 -4.07 5.19 11.06
N ILE A 96 -4.47 4.99 9.81
CA ILE A 96 -5.46 3.99 9.40
C ILE A 96 -4.93 2.57 9.67
N SER A 97 -3.68 2.30 9.27
CA SER A 97 -3.02 1.00 9.48
C SER A 97 -2.90 0.65 10.96
N ARG A 98 -2.62 1.62 11.83
CA ARG A 98 -2.57 1.42 13.28
C ARG A 98 -3.90 0.92 13.83
N VAL A 99 -5.01 1.54 13.42
CA VAL A 99 -6.35 1.13 13.85
C VAL A 99 -6.66 -0.28 13.33
N LEU A 100 -6.33 -0.57 12.08
CA LEU A 100 -6.53 -1.90 11.48
C LEU A 100 -5.74 -2.99 12.24
N LEU A 101 -4.47 -2.74 12.56
CA LEU A 101 -3.64 -3.65 13.35
C LEU A 101 -4.18 -3.86 14.78
N GLN A 102 -4.74 -2.83 15.40
CA GLN A 102 -5.40 -2.95 16.70
C GLN A 102 -6.64 -3.85 16.62
N ILE A 103 -7.44 -3.73 15.55
CA ILE A 103 -8.59 -4.61 15.34
C ILE A 103 -8.14 -6.06 15.14
N TYR A 104 -7.12 -6.33 14.30
CA TYR A 104 -6.58 -7.68 14.13
C TYR A 104 -6.03 -8.26 15.44
N SER A 105 -5.34 -7.45 16.24
CA SER A 105 -4.89 -7.87 17.58
C SER A 105 -6.06 -8.21 18.50
N ALA A 106 -7.15 -7.43 18.46
CA ALA A 106 -8.36 -7.70 19.24
C ALA A 106 -9.07 -8.98 18.78
N ILE A 107 -9.12 -9.23 17.47
CA ILE A 107 -9.64 -10.48 16.90
C ILE A 107 -8.82 -11.67 17.43
N GLY A 108 -7.48 -11.63 17.34
CA GLY A 108 -6.61 -12.68 17.85
C GLY A 108 -6.86 -12.97 19.33
N LYS A 109 -6.92 -11.93 20.18
CA LYS A 109 -7.22 -12.08 21.61
C LYS A 109 -8.62 -12.65 21.88
N ASN A 110 -9.61 -12.34 21.03
CA ASN A 110 -10.93 -12.94 21.15
C ASN A 110 -10.92 -14.44 20.82
N PHE A 111 -10.18 -14.85 19.79
CA PHE A 111 -10.00 -16.27 19.49
C PHE A 111 -9.27 -17.01 20.60
N GLU A 112 -8.22 -16.43 21.19
CA GLU A 112 -7.54 -17.00 22.36
C GLU A 112 -8.47 -17.16 23.56
N ARG A 113 -9.33 -16.14 23.82
CA ARG A 113 -10.32 -16.21 24.90
C ARG A 113 -11.38 -17.29 24.67
N MET A 114 -11.79 -17.47 23.43
CA MET A 114 -12.77 -18.49 23.07
C MET A 114 -12.20 -19.89 23.10
N GLY A 115 -10.93 -20.05 22.75
CA GLY A 115 -10.20 -21.32 22.88
C GLY A 115 -9.91 -21.71 24.33
N ASN A 116 -9.78 -20.73 25.21
CA ASN A 116 -9.55 -20.92 26.65
C ASN A 116 -10.87 -20.74 27.42
N LEU A 117 -11.75 -21.72 27.33
CA LEU A 117 -12.99 -21.74 28.10
C LEU A 117 -12.66 -21.71 29.59
N ARG A 118 -13.20 -20.72 30.29
CA ARG A 118 -13.15 -20.65 31.75
C ARG A 118 -14.48 -21.08 32.31
N TYR A 119 -14.42 -21.85 33.38
CA TYR A 119 -15.62 -22.37 34.00
C TYR A 119 -15.73 -21.83 35.44
N ALA A 120 -16.91 -21.41 35.88
CA ALA A 120 -17.26 -21.25 37.28
C ALA A 120 -17.98 -22.50 37.71
N VAL A 121 -17.36 -23.23 38.60
CA VAL A 121 -17.98 -24.37 39.28
C VAL A 121 -18.45 -23.90 40.66
N THR A 122 -19.76 -23.92 40.89
CA THR A 122 -20.36 -23.47 42.15
C THR A 122 -21.02 -24.66 42.84
N TYR A 123 -20.55 -25.00 44.02
CA TYR A 123 -21.20 -25.99 44.90
C TYR A 123 -22.08 -25.28 45.93
N ARG A 124 -23.30 -25.75 46.09
CA ARG A 124 -24.23 -25.26 47.11
C ARG A 124 -24.49 -26.37 48.13
N PRO A 125 -23.99 -26.22 49.37
CA PRO A 125 -24.24 -27.23 50.40
C PRO A 125 -25.72 -27.29 50.77
N THR A 126 -26.24 -28.50 50.93
CA THR A 126 -27.62 -28.73 51.44
C THR A 126 -27.67 -28.46 52.94
N PRO A 127 -28.59 -27.60 53.42
CA PRO A 127 -28.70 -27.32 54.84
C PRO A 127 -29.01 -28.61 55.63
N GLY A 128 -28.15 -28.95 56.62
CA GLY A 128 -28.39 -30.09 57.50
C GLY A 128 -27.66 -31.40 57.15
N ASP A 129 -26.86 -31.43 56.08
CA ASP A 129 -26.19 -32.62 55.57
C ASP A 129 -24.90 -32.99 56.38
N GLY A 130 -24.46 -32.16 57.31
CA GLY A 130 -23.27 -32.42 58.14
C GLY A 130 -21.96 -32.51 57.36
N THR A 131 -22.00 -32.35 56.05
CA THR A 131 -20.81 -32.40 55.17
C THR A 131 -20.01 -31.11 55.31
N ASP A 132 -18.68 -31.23 55.40
CA ASP A 132 -17.79 -30.07 55.32
C ASP A 132 -17.77 -29.51 53.91
N ALA A 133 -18.49 -28.41 53.70
CA ALA A 133 -18.58 -27.74 52.40
C ALA A 133 -17.22 -27.37 51.81
N ALA A 134 -16.23 -27.07 52.67
CA ALA A 134 -14.88 -26.74 52.23
C ALA A 134 -14.14 -27.98 51.72
N ALA A 135 -14.31 -29.12 52.35
CA ALA A 135 -13.72 -30.38 51.90
C ALA A 135 -14.28 -30.80 50.52
N VAL A 136 -15.60 -30.73 50.35
CA VAL A 136 -16.26 -31.03 49.04
C VAL A 136 -15.83 -30.07 47.96
N ALA A 137 -15.74 -28.77 48.24
CA ALA A 137 -15.29 -27.77 47.26
C ALA A 137 -13.82 -28.01 46.83
N ASN A 138 -12.96 -28.42 47.75
CA ASN A 138 -11.56 -28.77 47.44
C ASN A 138 -11.45 -30.04 46.58
N GLU A 139 -12.28 -31.03 46.82
CA GLU A 139 -12.32 -32.25 46.01
C GLU A 139 -12.85 -31.98 44.60
N ILE A 140 -13.92 -31.23 44.46
CA ILE A 140 -14.45 -30.76 43.17
C ILE A 140 -13.36 -29.98 42.41
N SER A 141 -12.65 -29.06 43.10
CA SER A 141 -11.58 -28.28 42.46
C SER A 141 -10.43 -29.15 41.96
N ARG A 142 -10.05 -30.19 42.74
CA ARG A 142 -8.99 -31.12 42.33
C ARG A 142 -9.37 -31.96 41.11
N GLU A 143 -10.56 -32.57 41.16
CA GLU A 143 -11.07 -33.39 40.06
C GLU A 143 -11.28 -32.55 38.78
N TRP A 144 -11.80 -31.31 38.93
CA TRP A 144 -11.95 -30.37 37.81
C TRP A 144 -10.59 -30.01 37.23
N SER A 145 -9.59 -29.70 38.02
CA SER A 145 -8.23 -29.39 37.59
C SER A 145 -7.61 -30.55 36.80
N THR A 146 -7.80 -31.79 37.31
CA THR A 146 -7.33 -33.00 36.62
C THR A 146 -8.02 -33.23 35.30
N ALA A 147 -9.33 -33.02 35.20
CA ALA A 147 -10.10 -33.13 33.96
C ALA A 147 -9.68 -32.07 32.95
N MET A 148 -9.43 -30.83 33.36
CA MET A 148 -8.96 -29.74 32.49
C MET A 148 -7.54 -29.98 31.98
N GLN A 149 -6.67 -30.57 32.80
CA GLN A 149 -5.30 -30.92 32.40
C GLN A 149 -5.31 -32.05 31.36
N ALA A 150 -6.12 -33.08 31.55
CA ALA A 150 -6.32 -34.16 30.59
C ALA A 150 -6.91 -33.63 29.25
N ALA A 151 -7.86 -32.69 29.33
CA ALA A 151 -8.43 -32.06 28.13
C ALA A 151 -7.38 -31.24 27.36
N ALA A 152 -6.44 -30.57 28.04
CA ALA A 152 -5.33 -29.87 27.41
C ALA A 152 -4.35 -30.82 26.68
N GLU A 153 -4.27 -32.09 27.13
CA GLU A 153 -3.47 -33.16 26.52
C GLU A 153 -4.25 -33.92 25.43
N GLY A 154 -5.51 -33.53 25.17
CA GLY A 154 -6.38 -34.15 24.15
C GLY A 154 -7.17 -35.35 24.66
N GLU A 155 -7.13 -35.66 25.95
CA GLU A 155 -7.97 -36.68 26.58
C GLU A 155 -9.32 -36.09 26.99
N ILE A 156 -10.42 -36.74 26.60
CA ILE A 156 -11.78 -36.37 27.04
C ILE A 156 -12.07 -37.12 28.33
N ARG A 157 -12.24 -36.40 29.44
CA ARG A 157 -12.68 -36.95 30.72
C ARG A 157 -13.97 -36.28 31.15
N ASP A 158 -14.98 -37.12 31.46
CA ASP A 158 -16.24 -36.64 31.99
C ASP A 158 -16.04 -36.26 33.48
N PHE A 159 -16.57 -35.08 33.84
CA PHE A 159 -16.63 -34.62 35.20
C PHE A 159 -17.95 -35.08 35.85
N VAL A 160 -17.84 -35.89 36.92
CA VAL A 160 -19.00 -36.37 37.67
C VAL A 160 -18.94 -35.76 39.06
N ALA A 161 -19.96 -34.98 39.42
CA ALA A 161 -20.12 -34.41 40.77
C ALA A 161 -21.42 -34.90 41.38
N VAL A 162 -21.37 -35.16 42.70
CA VAL A 162 -22.54 -35.52 43.50
C VAL A 162 -22.91 -34.31 44.35
N GLY A 163 -24.19 -33.89 44.27
CA GLY A 163 -24.70 -32.70 44.98
C GLY A 163 -25.20 -31.60 44.07
N ASP A 164 -25.56 -30.46 44.64
CA ASP A 164 -25.99 -29.26 43.85
C ASP A 164 -24.78 -28.53 43.33
N VAL A 165 -24.30 -28.92 42.15
CA VAL A 165 -23.17 -28.31 41.44
C VAL A 165 -23.68 -27.61 40.19
N ASP A 166 -23.45 -26.29 40.10
CA ASP A 166 -23.77 -25.47 38.91
C ASP A 166 -22.45 -25.13 38.20
N ILE A 167 -22.39 -25.48 36.90
CA ILE A 167 -21.22 -25.23 36.04
C ILE A 167 -21.60 -24.21 34.98
N ARG A 168 -20.96 -23.06 35.03
CA ARG A 168 -21.18 -21.98 34.03
C ARG A 168 -19.87 -21.64 33.32
N VAL A 169 -19.98 -21.46 32.04
CA VAL A 169 -18.88 -20.93 31.23
C VAL A 169 -18.78 -19.41 31.50
N ILE A 170 -17.59 -18.95 31.91
CA ILE A 170 -17.34 -17.54 32.16
C ILE A 170 -16.54 -16.97 30.99
N GLY A 171 -16.99 -15.81 30.50
CA GLY A 171 -16.17 -14.96 29.63
C GLY A 171 -16.31 -15.19 28.14
N ALA A 172 -17.24 -16.05 27.71
CA ALA A 172 -17.58 -16.14 26.31
C ALA A 172 -19.09 -16.33 26.18
N ASP A 173 -19.84 -15.24 26.17
CA ASP A 173 -21.25 -15.26 25.74
C ASP A 173 -21.37 -15.50 24.22
N ASN A 174 -20.49 -16.31 23.62
CA ASN A 174 -20.43 -16.66 22.19
C ASN A 174 -20.63 -15.46 21.23
N GLN A 175 -20.42 -14.24 21.69
CA GLN A 175 -20.54 -13.05 20.86
C GLN A 175 -19.18 -12.74 20.23
N PHE A 176 -19.02 -13.15 18.97
CA PHE A 176 -17.96 -12.61 18.12
C PHE A 176 -18.21 -11.11 17.94
N ILE A 177 -17.20 -10.31 18.18
CA ILE A 177 -17.23 -8.91 17.81
C ILE A 177 -17.37 -8.84 16.29
N ALA A 178 -18.45 -8.21 15.81
CA ALA A 178 -18.66 -7.99 14.38
C ALA A 178 -17.60 -7.02 13.85
N THR A 179 -16.49 -7.55 13.34
CA THR A 179 -15.32 -6.77 12.86
C THR A 179 -15.33 -6.58 11.35
N GLU A 180 -16.21 -7.24 10.62
CA GLU A 180 -16.27 -7.18 9.16
C GLU A 180 -16.46 -5.75 8.65
N VAL A 181 -17.45 -5.03 9.17
CA VAL A 181 -17.76 -3.67 8.72
C VAL A 181 -16.62 -2.70 9.00
N PRO A 182 -16.09 -2.57 10.23
CA PRO A 182 -14.99 -1.63 10.48
C PRO A 182 -13.70 -1.99 9.74
N VAL A 183 -13.36 -3.27 9.60
CA VAL A 183 -12.19 -3.70 8.80
C VAL A 183 -12.38 -3.32 7.35
N ARG A 184 -13.54 -3.58 6.77
CA ARG A 184 -13.87 -3.22 5.40
C ARG A 184 -13.76 -1.72 5.16
N GLN A 185 -14.32 -0.89 6.04
CA GLN A 185 -14.25 0.57 5.93
C GLN A 185 -12.80 1.09 5.97
N LEU A 186 -11.94 0.51 6.82
CA LEU A 186 -10.52 0.88 6.88
C LEU A 186 -9.78 0.47 5.61
N LEU A 187 -10.06 -0.71 5.06
CA LEU A 187 -9.48 -1.16 3.80
C LEU A 187 -9.96 -0.29 2.63
N GLU A 188 -11.22 0.12 2.59
CA GLU A 188 -11.76 1.07 1.60
C GLU A 188 -11.05 2.42 1.66
N GLN A 189 -10.73 2.92 2.86
CA GLN A 189 -9.96 4.15 3.02
C GLN A 189 -8.51 4.00 2.53
N ILE A 190 -7.87 2.84 2.76
CA ILE A 190 -6.52 2.54 2.24
C ILE A 190 -6.55 2.53 0.71
N VAL A 191 -7.50 1.82 0.12
CA VAL A 191 -7.71 1.74 -1.33
C VAL A 191 -7.92 3.13 -1.94
N ALA A 192 -8.84 3.92 -1.35
CA ALA A 192 -9.13 5.27 -1.80
C ALA A 192 -7.91 6.20 -1.72
N LYS A 193 -7.10 6.06 -0.64
CA LYS A 193 -5.88 6.86 -0.48
C LYS A 193 -4.78 6.49 -1.48
N LEU A 194 -4.63 5.20 -1.79
CA LEU A 194 -3.64 4.72 -2.75
C LEU A 194 -4.04 4.95 -4.21
N GLY A 195 -5.35 5.17 -4.47
CA GLY A 195 -5.87 5.28 -5.84
C GLY A 195 -5.79 3.97 -6.63
N LEU A 196 -5.56 2.85 -5.94
CA LEU A 196 -5.44 1.54 -6.59
C LEU A 196 -6.78 0.82 -6.65
N PRO A 197 -7.11 0.11 -7.74
CA PRO A 197 -8.26 -0.76 -7.78
C PRO A 197 -8.22 -1.84 -6.68
N PRO A 198 -9.35 -2.11 -5.99
CA PRO A 198 -9.40 -3.08 -4.88
C PRO A 198 -8.90 -4.47 -5.27
N PHE A 199 -9.16 -4.93 -6.50
CA PHE A 199 -8.76 -6.25 -6.98
C PHE A 199 -7.24 -6.44 -7.03
N LEU A 200 -6.46 -5.37 -7.24
CA LEU A 200 -5.00 -5.43 -7.20
C LEU A 200 -4.45 -5.69 -5.79
N LEU A 201 -5.25 -5.38 -4.77
CA LEU A 201 -4.93 -5.67 -3.37
C LEU A 201 -5.54 -7.00 -2.90
N GLY A 202 -6.09 -7.81 -3.82
CA GLY A 202 -6.75 -9.07 -3.49
C GLY A 202 -8.11 -8.91 -2.81
N LEU A 203 -8.72 -7.73 -2.89
CA LEU A 203 -10.01 -7.43 -2.28
C LEU A 203 -11.11 -7.64 -3.32
N SER A 204 -11.88 -8.71 -3.17
CA SER A 204 -13.02 -9.06 -4.04
C SER A 204 -14.30 -8.36 -3.57
N TRP A 205 -14.36 -7.04 -3.68
CA TRP A 205 -15.62 -6.35 -3.51
C TRP A 205 -16.39 -6.42 -4.83
N SER A 206 -17.71 -6.57 -4.75
CA SER A 206 -18.59 -6.71 -5.91
C SER A 206 -18.34 -5.58 -6.94
N SER A 207 -17.47 -5.83 -7.89
CA SER A 207 -17.26 -4.96 -9.04
C SER A 207 -17.90 -5.60 -10.26
N THR A 208 -18.62 -4.80 -11.03
CA THR A 208 -19.06 -5.21 -12.35
C THR A 208 -17.89 -5.09 -13.32
N GLU A 209 -17.90 -5.86 -14.42
CA GLU A 209 -16.91 -5.79 -15.50
C GLU A 209 -16.65 -4.33 -15.93
N ARG A 210 -17.73 -3.57 -16.11
CA ARG A 210 -17.64 -2.15 -16.45
C ARG A 210 -16.92 -1.31 -15.40
N MET A 211 -17.13 -1.56 -14.13
CA MET A 211 -16.39 -0.87 -13.05
C MET A 211 -14.91 -1.24 -13.06
N SER A 212 -14.58 -2.52 -13.32
CA SER A 212 -13.20 -2.96 -13.40
C SER A 212 -12.46 -2.29 -14.55
N SER A 213 -13.11 -2.17 -15.73
CA SER A 213 -12.55 -1.45 -16.88
C SER A 213 -12.30 0.04 -16.56
N GLN A 214 -13.28 0.73 -15.97
CA GLN A 214 -13.11 2.13 -15.56
C GLN A 214 -12.01 2.32 -14.52
N GLN A 215 -11.85 1.39 -13.56
CA GLN A 215 -10.77 1.42 -12.58
C GLN A 215 -9.41 1.21 -13.23
N SER A 216 -9.32 0.34 -14.24
CA SER A 216 -8.11 0.13 -15.03
C SER A 216 -7.71 1.38 -15.82
N ASP A 217 -8.68 2.09 -16.39
CA ASP A 217 -8.43 3.36 -17.09
C ASP A 217 -7.91 4.45 -16.14
N LEU A 218 -8.48 4.56 -14.93
CA LEU A 218 -8.00 5.49 -13.91
C LEU A 218 -6.58 5.17 -13.49
N LEU A 219 -6.28 3.88 -13.25
CA LEU A 219 -4.93 3.44 -12.91
C LEU A 219 -3.93 3.71 -14.04
N THR A 220 -4.32 3.49 -15.29
CA THR A 220 -3.50 3.82 -16.46
C THR A 220 -3.17 5.31 -16.48
N GLY A 221 -4.17 6.17 -16.22
CA GLY A 221 -3.96 7.62 -16.12
C GLY A 221 -2.97 8.01 -15.01
N GLU A 222 -3.02 7.34 -13.86
CA GLU A 222 -2.09 7.55 -12.74
C GLU A 222 -0.67 7.11 -13.11
N LEU A 223 -0.52 5.92 -13.69
CA LEU A 223 0.78 5.42 -14.16
C LEU A 223 1.40 6.33 -15.22
N GLU A 224 0.59 6.90 -16.14
CA GLU A 224 1.04 7.90 -17.11
C GLU A 224 1.49 9.19 -16.42
N SER A 225 0.89 9.57 -15.28
CA SER A 225 1.35 10.72 -14.50
C SER A 225 2.75 10.51 -13.94
N TYR A 226 3.05 9.31 -13.42
CA TYR A 226 4.39 8.95 -12.94
C TYR A 226 5.42 8.89 -14.07
N ARG A 227 5.05 8.40 -15.25
CA ARG A 227 5.91 8.45 -16.44
C ARG A 227 6.29 9.87 -16.82
N ARG A 228 5.33 10.81 -16.79
CA ARG A 228 5.61 12.23 -17.03
C ARG A 228 6.62 12.81 -16.06
N LEU A 229 6.59 12.39 -14.77
CA LEU A 229 7.57 12.81 -13.76
C LEU A 229 8.96 12.20 -13.99
N LEU A 230 9.04 10.96 -14.49
CA LEU A 230 10.29 10.27 -14.78
C LEU A 230 10.91 10.69 -16.11
N THR A 231 10.13 11.12 -17.07
CA THR A 231 10.59 11.50 -18.43
C THR A 231 11.77 12.50 -18.41
N PRO A 232 11.71 13.63 -17.72
CA PRO A 232 12.82 14.58 -17.69
C PRO A 232 14.06 14.03 -16.99
N VAL A 233 13.89 13.14 -16.01
CA VAL A 233 15.00 12.47 -15.33
C VAL A 233 15.75 11.54 -16.29
N LEU A 234 15.02 10.69 -16.98
CA LEU A 234 15.59 9.75 -17.97
C LEU A 234 16.21 10.49 -19.15
N ALA A 235 15.57 11.53 -19.65
CA ALA A 235 16.12 12.36 -20.72
C ALA A 235 17.43 13.06 -20.29
N LYS A 236 17.49 13.58 -19.06
CA LYS A 236 18.71 14.19 -18.50
C LYS A 236 19.85 13.17 -18.40
N ILE A 237 19.59 11.97 -17.88
CA ILE A 237 20.59 10.90 -17.78
C ILE A 237 21.12 10.52 -19.17
N ALA A 238 20.20 10.26 -20.11
CA ALA A 238 20.57 9.89 -21.47
C ALA A 238 21.34 11.01 -22.18
N GLY A 239 20.92 12.26 -22.01
CA GLY A 239 21.61 13.42 -22.56
C GLY A 239 23.02 13.60 -21.99
N LEU A 240 23.23 13.40 -20.69
CA LEU A 240 24.54 13.42 -20.07
C LEU A 240 25.43 12.29 -20.58
N TYR A 241 24.89 11.08 -20.70
CA TYR A 241 25.62 9.94 -21.25
C TYR A 241 26.07 10.21 -22.71
N LEU A 242 25.17 10.67 -23.56
CA LEU A 242 25.51 10.94 -24.97
C LEU A 242 26.52 12.08 -25.12
N ARG A 243 26.43 13.12 -24.27
CA ARG A 243 27.42 14.18 -24.23
C ARG A 243 28.81 13.66 -23.83
N SER A 244 28.88 12.73 -22.87
CA SER A 244 30.17 12.10 -22.50
C SER A 244 30.77 11.26 -23.62
N GLN A 245 29.98 10.88 -24.63
CA GLN A 245 30.42 10.18 -25.84
C GLN A 245 30.72 11.17 -27.01
N GLY A 246 30.69 12.48 -26.77
CA GLY A 246 30.97 13.50 -27.76
C GLY A 246 29.78 13.89 -28.67
N PHE A 247 28.56 13.44 -28.35
CA PHE A 247 27.36 13.83 -29.09
C PHE A 247 26.71 15.05 -28.44
N ALA A 248 25.99 15.85 -29.24
CA ALA A 248 25.12 16.93 -28.76
C ALA A 248 23.67 16.61 -29.11
N PRO A 249 23.04 15.64 -28.43
CA PRO A 249 21.72 15.15 -28.83
C PRO A 249 20.59 15.98 -28.23
N GLU A 250 19.49 16.02 -28.97
CA GLU A 250 18.16 16.21 -28.41
C GLU A 250 17.61 14.82 -28.06
N VAL A 251 17.22 14.61 -26.81
CA VAL A 251 16.79 13.31 -26.30
C VAL A 251 15.28 13.34 -26.04
N ALA A 252 14.54 12.49 -26.74
CA ALA A 252 13.15 12.20 -26.45
C ALA A 252 13.02 10.83 -25.77
N VAL A 253 12.12 10.71 -24.79
CA VAL A 253 11.80 9.46 -24.12
C VAL A 253 10.42 9.01 -24.61
N GLU A 254 10.39 7.88 -25.28
CA GLU A 254 9.16 7.25 -25.73
C GLU A 254 8.81 6.08 -24.80
N TRP A 255 7.58 6.08 -24.33
CA TRP A 255 7.06 5.02 -23.48
C TRP A 255 6.19 4.07 -24.29
N ALA A 256 6.38 2.78 -24.08
CA ALA A 256 5.43 1.80 -24.61
C ALA A 256 4.04 2.02 -23.97
N PRO A 257 2.95 1.82 -24.69
CA PRO A 257 1.61 1.98 -24.12
C PRO A 257 1.41 1.05 -22.92
N ILE A 258 0.68 1.53 -21.91
CA ILE A 258 0.24 0.70 -20.77
C ILE A 258 -1.08 0.05 -21.20
N SER A 259 -1.11 -1.28 -21.26
CA SER A 259 -2.34 -2.02 -21.42
C SER A 259 -2.57 -2.85 -20.14
N LEU A 260 -3.67 -2.56 -19.44
CA LEU A 260 -4.19 -3.33 -18.31
C LEU A 260 -5.41 -4.15 -18.71
N GLN A 261 -5.81 -4.05 -19.96
CA GLN A 261 -6.91 -4.79 -20.56
C GLN A 261 -6.39 -6.05 -21.25
N ASP A 262 -7.27 -7.01 -21.41
CA ASP A 262 -6.97 -8.24 -22.16
C ASP A 262 -6.67 -7.89 -23.64
N GLU A 263 -5.68 -8.56 -24.25
CA GLU A 263 -5.28 -8.31 -25.64
C GLU A 263 -6.45 -8.39 -26.62
N THR A 264 -7.46 -9.22 -26.31
CA THR A 264 -8.68 -9.36 -27.12
C THR A 264 -9.56 -8.12 -27.06
N GLU A 265 -9.69 -7.50 -25.88
CA GLU A 265 -10.45 -6.25 -25.72
C GLU A 265 -9.74 -5.08 -26.41
N GLU A 266 -8.43 -5.01 -26.30
CA GLU A 266 -7.62 -3.98 -26.95
C GLU A 266 -7.72 -4.11 -28.49
N ALA A 267 -7.64 -5.32 -29.01
CA ALA A 267 -7.81 -5.58 -30.44
C ALA A 267 -9.21 -5.19 -30.95
N THR A 268 -10.25 -5.48 -30.14
CA THR A 268 -11.64 -5.11 -30.42
C THR A 268 -11.83 -3.60 -30.39
N ALA A 269 -11.25 -2.92 -29.43
CA ALA A 269 -11.30 -1.45 -29.34
C ALA A 269 -10.59 -0.77 -30.51
N ARG A 270 -9.42 -1.29 -30.93
CA ARG A 270 -8.69 -0.80 -32.10
C ARG A 270 -9.50 -0.99 -33.38
N LEU A 271 -10.13 -2.15 -33.56
CA LEU A 271 -10.99 -2.43 -34.72
C LEU A 271 -12.20 -1.47 -34.77
N THR A 272 -12.80 -1.21 -33.62
CA THR A 272 -13.96 -0.32 -33.49
C THR A 272 -13.58 1.13 -33.84
N ARG A 273 -12.43 1.60 -33.35
CA ARG A 273 -11.90 2.94 -33.69
C ARG A 273 -11.59 3.06 -35.17
N ALA A 274 -10.91 2.08 -35.75
CA ALA A 274 -10.60 2.08 -37.17
C ALA A 274 -11.86 2.11 -38.04
N LYS A 275 -12.92 1.37 -37.67
CA LYS A 275 -14.23 1.41 -38.34
C LYS A 275 -14.93 2.76 -38.20
N ALA A 276 -14.85 3.39 -37.02
CA ALA A 276 -15.40 4.73 -36.81
C ALA A 276 -14.72 5.78 -37.66
N GLU A 277 -13.38 5.78 -37.70
CA GLU A 277 -12.59 6.68 -38.58
C GLU A 277 -12.86 6.49 -40.08
N GLU A 278 -13.02 5.23 -40.49
CA GLU A 278 -13.39 4.92 -41.90
C GLU A 278 -14.77 5.47 -42.21
N LEU A 279 -15.73 5.32 -41.30
CA LEU A 279 -17.10 5.83 -41.49
C LEU A 279 -17.11 7.36 -41.53
N GLU A 280 -16.36 8.02 -40.66
CA GLU A 280 -16.23 9.49 -40.66
C GLU A 280 -15.60 10.01 -41.95
N ARG A 281 -14.59 9.32 -42.49
CA ARG A 281 -13.99 9.66 -43.79
C ARG A 281 -14.97 9.50 -44.93
N LYS A 282 -15.79 8.42 -44.92
CA LYS A 282 -16.83 8.21 -45.95
C LYS A 282 -17.88 9.32 -45.89
N LEU A 283 -18.40 9.65 -44.70
CA LEU A 283 -19.36 10.73 -44.48
C LEU A 283 -18.80 12.09 -44.92
N ALA A 284 -17.54 12.38 -44.59
CA ALA A 284 -16.89 13.61 -45.02
C ALA A 284 -16.67 13.69 -46.55
N HIS A 285 -16.48 12.54 -47.18
CA HIS A 285 -16.36 12.47 -48.65
C HIS A 285 -17.73 12.69 -49.34
N GLU A 286 -18.78 12.06 -48.84
CA GLU A 286 -20.17 12.20 -49.30
C GLU A 286 -20.66 13.66 -49.14
N ALA A 287 -20.41 14.28 -48.00
CA ALA A 287 -20.78 15.69 -47.75
C ALA A 287 -20.03 16.68 -48.68
N LYS A 288 -18.80 16.34 -49.12
CA LYS A 288 -18.07 17.14 -50.12
C LYS A 288 -18.63 16.97 -51.52
N GLN A 289 -19.17 15.81 -51.86
CA GLN A 289 -19.79 15.56 -53.16
C GLN A 289 -21.15 16.24 -53.25
N GLU A 290 -21.95 16.22 -52.23
CA GLU A 290 -23.26 16.89 -52.16
C GLU A 290 -23.17 18.43 -52.12
N GLY A 291 -22.10 18.98 -51.54
CA GLY A 291 -21.86 20.44 -51.52
C GLY A 291 -21.28 21.03 -52.80
N THR A 292 -21.01 20.19 -53.83
CA THR A 292 -20.45 20.62 -55.12
C THR A 292 -21.45 20.44 -56.25
N ALA A 293 -22.66 19.95 -56.00
CA ALA A 293 -23.79 19.85 -56.93
C ALA A 293 -24.80 21.00 -56.67
#